data_88078abbac218a4e7727c21db6846749
#
_entry.id   88078abbac218a4e7727c21db6846749
#
_cell.length_a   1.000
_cell.length_b   1.000
_cell.length_c   1.000
_cell.angle_alpha   90.00
_cell.angle_beta   90.00
_cell.angle_gamma   90.00
#
_symmetry.space_group_name_H-M   'P 1'
#
loop_
_entity.id
_entity.type
_entity.pdbx_description
1 polymer ?
#
loop_
_entity_poly.entity_id
_entity_poly.type
_entity_poly.pdbx_seq_one_letter_code
_entity_poly.pdbx_strand_id
1 'polypeptide(L)'
;MTAIFDAFIGRFKSVVDEEGRYLLPFSKVFLSEMLTAVSPNIPPEYRDFLELDLGKPDPSKTFVEKVKNYEKNTNIEVNFGFFNPMPSGSSDIYSVADDRYTSVKMSHLFVEMPDDNFKPRLADERVGFYSARITDLSTYDSYPARDVINKWRLMKKDPEAELSEPVEPIVFWVENSTPEEIKPFVVEGIERWNIAFERAGFKNAIVAKIQPDDAEWDAGDVQYNVVRW
;
A
#
# COMPACT_ATOMS: atom_id res chain seq x y z
N MET A 1 -6.43 -14.72 6.80
CA MET A 1 -5.00 -14.41 7.04
C MET A 1 -4.35 -15.41 8.00
N THR A 2 -5.00 -15.79 9.09
CA THR A 2 -4.51 -16.79 10.06
C THR A 2 -4.12 -18.13 9.41
N ALA A 3 -4.92 -18.65 8.47
CA ALA A 3 -4.65 -19.92 7.81
C ALA A 3 -3.36 -19.95 6.95
N ILE A 4 -2.99 -18.81 6.36
CA ILE A 4 -1.73 -18.69 5.60
C ILE A 4 -0.56 -18.65 6.59
N PHE A 5 -0.68 -17.92 7.67
CA PHE A 5 0.33 -17.90 8.73
C PHE A 5 0.50 -19.27 9.38
N ASP A 6 -0.57 -19.98 9.71
CA ASP A 6 -0.51 -21.31 10.33
C ASP A 6 0.13 -22.35 9.41
N ALA A 7 -0.14 -22.30 8.10
CA ALA A 7 0.49 -23.19 7.13
C ALA A 7 2.00 -22.94 6.97
N PHE A 8 2.45 -21.68 7.18
CA PHE A 8 3.86 -21.31 7.10
C PHE A 8 4.60 -21.44 8.43
N ILE A 9 3.99 -21.04 9.53
CA ILE A 9 4.59 -21.04 10.88
C ILE A 9 4.84 -22.48 11.37
N GLY A 10 3.96 -23.44 11.04
CA GLY A 10 4.12 -24.84 11.43
C GLY A 10 5.39 -25.54 10.94
N ARG A 11 6.13 -24.91 10.00
CA ARG A 11 7.43 -25.42 9.49
C ARG A 11 8.66 -24.73 10.05
N PHE A 12 8.51 -23.64 10.81
CA PHE A 12 9.62 -22.91 11.38
C PHE A 12 9.73 -23.18 12.86
N LYS A 13 10.95 -23.49 13.32
CA LYS A 13 11.23 -23.50 14.76
C LYS A 13 11.17 -22.05 15.24
N SER A 14 10.09 -21.69 15.92
CA SER A 14 9.96 -20.40 16.59
C SER A 14 10.76 -20.42 17.90
N VAL A 15 11.43 -19.31 18.18
CA VAL A 15 11.98 -19.02 19.50
C VAL A 15 10.98 -18.09 20.17
N VAL A 16 10.54 -18.44 21.37
CA VAL A 16 9.66 -17.59 22.18
C VAL A 16 10.55 -16.87 23.18
N ASP A 17 10.46 -15.53 23.22
CA ASP A 17 11.19 -14.75 24.23
C ASP A 17 10.45 -14.78 25.61
N GLU A 18 11.07 -14.13 26.62
CA GLU A 18 10.52 -14.08 27.98
C GLU A 18 9.18 -13.32 28.06
N GLU A 19 8.83 -12.54 27.04
CA GLU A 19 7.57 -11.77 26.94
C GLU A 19 6.52 -12.50 26.09
N GLY A 20 6.80 -13.72 25.66
CA GLY A 20 5.88 -14.54 24.86
C GLY A 20 5.81 -14.16 23.38
N ARG A 21 6.76 -13.33 22.88
CA ARG A 21 6.85 -12.96 21.46
C ARG A 21 7.55 -14.04 20.67
N TYR A 22 7.10 -14.28 19.45
CA TYR A 22 7.67 -15.28 18.56
C TYR A 22 8.74 -14.67 17.65
N LEU A 23 9.95 -15.19 17.68
CA LEU A 23 10.97 -14.90 16.69
C LEU A 23 10.88 -15.92 15.57
N LEU A 24 10.56 -15.49 14.37
CA LEU A 24 10.38 -16.32 13.18
C LEU A 24 11.46 -15.99 12.14
N PRO A 25 12.12 -17.01 11.53
CA PRO A 25 13.11 -16.77 10.49
C PRO A 25 12.45 -16.46 9.14
N PHE A 26 11.87 -15.30 8.99
CA PHE A 26 11.15 -14.87 7.79
C PHE A 26 12.02 -14.62 6.57
N SER A 27 13.35 -14.56 6.71
CA SER A 27 14.27 -14.27 5.59
C SER A 27 14.00 -15.13 4.36
N LYS A 28 13.73 -16.44 4.53
CA LYS A 28 13.44 -17.32 3.40
C LYS A 28 12.15 -16.98 2.68
N VAL A 29 11.17 -16.41 3.39
CA VAL A 29 9.88 -16.00 2.81
C VAL A 29 10.09 -14.75 1.97
N PHE A 30 10.80 -13.75 2.49
CA PHE A 30 11.05 -12.48 1.80
C PHE A 30 12.08 -12.59 0.68
N LEU A 31 13.06 -13.47 0.81
CA LEU A 31 14.10 -13.68 -0.21
C LEU A 31 13.70 -14.72 -1.27
N SER A 32 12.44 -15.10 -1.30
CA SER A 32 11.85 -15.97 -2.33
C SER A 32 10.58 -15.33 -2.86
N GLU A 33 10.13 -15.78 -4.03
CA GLU A 33 8.88 -15.30 -4.64
C GLU A 33 7.61 -15.93 -3.98
N MET A 34 7.69 -16.36 -2.70
CA MET A 34 6.58 -17.01 -2.02
C MET A 34 5.41 -16.06 -1.71
N LEU A 35 5.69 -14.80 -1.39
CA LEU A 35 4.67 -13.80 -1.12
C LEU A 35 4.13 -13.19 -2.40
N THR A 36 5.00 -12.93 -3.34
CA THR A 36 4.66 -12.29 -4.61
C THR A 36 5.63 -12.75 -5.68
N ALA A 37 5.14 -13.41 -6.69
CA ALA A 37 5.95 -13.77 -7.85
C ALA A 37 6.23 -12.51 -8.69
N VAL A 38 7.50 -12.16 -8.85
CA VAL A 38 7.92 -10.99 -9.63
C VAL A 38 7.65 -11.20 -11.12
N SER A 39 8.10 -12.33 -11.66
CA SER A 39 7.96 -12.64 -13.08
C SER A 39 6.52 -12.74 -13.59
N PRO A 40 5.58 -13.38 -12.87
CA PRO A 40 4.17 -13.43 -13.28
C PRO A 40 3.41 -12.09 -13.11
N ASN A 41 3.89 -11.19 -12.26
CA ASN A 41 3.24 -9.90 -12.03
C ASN A 41 3.49 -8.87 -13.14
N ILE A 42 4.41 -9.15 -14.04
CA ILE A 42 4.58 -8.37 -15.25
C ILE A 42 3.63 -8.96 -16.30
N PRO A 43 2.52 -8.26 -16.67
CA PRO A 43 1.59 -8.76 -17.68
C PRO A 43 2.31 -9.12 -18.98
N PRO A 44 1.92 -10.21 -19.67
CA PRO A 44 2.60 -10.66 -20.89
C PRO A 44 2.76 -9.58 -21.95
N GLU A 45 1.73 -8.74 -22.14
CA GLU A 45 1.73 -7.62 -23.08
C GLU A 45 2.81 -6.57 -22.80
N TYR A 46 3.20 -6.42 -21.52
CA TYR A 46 4.29 -5.51 -21.14
C TYR A 46 5.66 -6.18 -21.22
N ARG A 47 5.74 -7.50 -21.11
CA ARG A 47 7.02 -8.22 -21.28
C ARG A 47 7.53 -8.07 -22.69
N ASP A 48 6.65 -8.27 -23.67
CA ASP A 48 7.01 -8.12 -25.09
C ASP A 48 7.34 -6.65 -25.43
N PHE A 49 6.60 -5.71 -24.87
CA PHE A 49 6.81 -4.28 -25.10
C PHE A 49 8.06 -3.72 -24.42
N LEU A 50 8.36 -4.20 -23.21
CA LEU A 50 9.52 -3.75 -22.44
C LEU A 50 10.76 -4.60 -22.73
N GLU A 51 10.63 -5.64 -23.57
CA GLU A 51 11.68 -6.65 -23.83
C GLU A 51 12.29 -7.20 -22.52
N LEU A 52 11.48 -7.26 -21.44
CA LEU A 52 11.88 -7.67 -20.11
C LEU A 52 11.89 -9.20 -19.98
N ASP A 53 12.99 -9.79 -20.40
CA ASP A 53 13.30 -11.19 -20.08
C ASP A 53 14.20 -11.24 -18.86
N LEU A 54 13.59 -11.35 -17.67
CA LEU A 54 14.32 -11.34 -16.40
C LEU A 54 15.24 -12.57 -16.22
N GLY A 55 14.99 -13.66 -16.94
CA GLY A 55 15.72 -14.90 -16.76
C GLY A 55 15.35 -15.62 -15.44
N LYS A 56 16.34 -16.16 -14.75
CA LYS A 56 16.16 -16.93 -13.51
C LYS A 56 16.49 -16.11 -12.27
N PRO A 57 15.75 -16.29 -11.15
CA PRO A 57 16.12 -15.69 -9.88
C PRO A 57 17.57 -16.04 -9.49
N ASP A 58 18.32 -15.04 -9.05
CA ASP A 58 19.68 -15.18 -8.49
C ASP A 58 19.68 -14.92 -6.99
N PRO A 59 19.67 -15.98 -6.16
CA PRO A 59 19.63 -15.82 -4.71
C PRO A 59 20.88 -15.11 -4.14
N SER A 60 22.00 -15.13 -4.86
CA SER A 60 23.23 -14.45 -4.43
C SER A 60 23.14 -12.92 -4.52
N LYS A 61 22.20 -12.42 -5.32
CA LYS A 61 21.92 -10.99 -5.54
C LYS A 61 20.55 -10.56 -5.01
N THR A 62 19.88 -11.46 -4.29
CA THR A 62 18.59 -11.19 -3.65
C THR A 62 18.81 -10.94 -2.16
N PHE A 63 18.40 -9.76 -1.67
CA PHE A 63 18.61 -9.37 -0.28
C PHE A 63 17.55 -8.40 0.21
N VAL A 64 17.33 -8.36 1.52
CA VAL A 64 16.51 -7.32 2.16
C VAL A 64 17.31 -6.02 2.16
N GLU A 65 16.82 -5.02 1.44
CA GLU A 65 17.48 -3.72 1.30
C GLU A 65 17.17 -2.82 2.50
N LYS A 66 15.91 -2.82 2.94
CA LYS A 66 15.45 -1.92 4.01
C LYS A 66 14.28 -2.51 4.77
N VAL A 67 14.25 -2.24 6.06
CA VAL A 67 13.08 -2.48 6.91
C VAL A 67 12.74 -1.18 7.62
N LYS A 68 11.50 -0.73 7.46
CA LYS A 68 10.94 0.39 8.21
C LYS A 68 9.78 -0.11 9.04
N ASN A 69 9.84 0.18 10.32
CA ASN A 69 8.82 -0.22 11.27
C ASN A 69 8.15 1.03 11.83
N TYR A 70 6.84 1.11 11.69
CA TYR A 70 6.00 2.17 12.20
C TYR A 70 5.04 1.59 13.24
N GLU A 71 4.27 2.44 13.90
CA GLU A 71 3.35 2.00 14.95
C GLU A 71 2.30 1.00 14.44
N LYS A 72 1.77 1.22 13.23
CA LYS A 72 0.66 0.43 12.66
C LYS A 72 1.04 -0.39 11.43
N ASN A 73 2.28 -0.29 10.97
CA ASN A 73 2.73 -1.07 9.83
C ASN A 73 4.24 -1.28 9.81
N THR A 74 4.63 -2.33 9.10
CA THR A 74 6.02 -2.61 8.76
C THR A 74 6.17 -2.68 7.26
N ASN A 75 7.13 -1.95 6.71
CA ASN A 75 7.49 -1.97 5.30
C ASN A 75 8.86 -2.64 5.12
N ILE A 76 8.90 -3.65 4.26
CA ILE A 76 10.09 -4.44 3.97
C ILE A 76 10.40 -4.33 2.48
N GLU A 77 11.51 -3.69 2.15
CA GLU A 77 11.99 -3.56 0.78
C GLU A 77 13.00 -4.68 0.49
N VAL A 78 12.72 -5.43 -0.57
CA VAL A 78 13.56 -6.54 -1.03
C VAL A 78 14.02 -6.25 -2.44
N ASN A 79 15.31 -6.38 -2.66
CA ASN A 79 15.90 -6.37 -3.99
C ASN A 79 16.00 -7.81 -4.51
N PHE A 80 15.24 -8.15 -5.54
CA PHE A 80 15.31 -9.44 -6.23
C PHE A 80 16.27 -9.35 -7.39
N GLY A 81 17.32 -10.16 -7.36
CA GLY A 81 18.26 -10.32 -8.45
C GLY A 81 17.82 -11.39 -9.44
N PHE A 82 18.01 -11.14 -10.74
CA PHE A 82 17.75 -12.07 -11.82
C PHE A 82 18.98 -12.17 -12.71
N PHE A 83 19.17 -13.35 -13.31
CA PHE A 83 20.23 -13.60 -14.26
C PHE A 83 19.68 -14.27 -15.52
N ASN A 84 19.96 -13.67 -16.67
CA ASN A 84 19.68 -14.22 -17.98
C ASN A 84 20.99 -14.25 -18.80
N PRO A 85 21.55 -15.43 -19.11
CA PRO A 85 22.80 -15.49 -19.89
C PRO A 85 22.65 -15.01 -21.35
N MET A 86 21.42 -14.98 -21.88
CA MET A 86 21.10 -14.58 -23.24
C MET A 86 19.81 -13.76 -23.25
N PRO A 87 19.86 -12.49 -22.79
CA PRO A 87 18.69 -11.64 -22.82
C PRO A 87 18.17 -11.42 -24.23
N SER A 88 16.86 -11.49 -24.42
CA SER A 88 16.21 -11.16 -25.68
C SER A 88 16.06 -9.66 -25.80
N GLY A 89 16.71 -9.05 -26.74
CA GLY A 89 16.70 -7.63 -26.98
C GLY A 89 18.12 -7.05 -26.98
N SER A 90 18.43 -6.20 -27.93
CA SER A 90 19.69 -5.49 -27.92
C SER A 90 19.58 -4.37 -26.91
N SER A 91 20.52 -4.31 -25.97
CA SER A 91 20.66 -3.17 -25.08
C SER A 91 21.12 -1.92 -25.82
N ASP A 92 20.25 -1.34 -26.62
CA ASP A 92 20.45 0.03 -27.12
C ASP A 92 20.35 1.07 -25.99
N ILE A 93 20.11 0.58 -24.76
CA ILE A 93 20.11 1.39 -23.55
C ILE A 93 21.55 1.55 -23.08
N TYR A 94 22.22 2.59 -23.52
CA TYR A 94 23.60 2.94 -23.15
C TYR A 94 23.86 3.08 -21.63
N SER A 95 22.83 3.06 -20.82
CA SER A 95 22.93 3.16 -19.36
C SER A 95 23.10 1.82 -18.64
N VAL A 96 22.95 0.69 -19.33
CA VAL A 96 23.07 -0.65 -18.74
C VAL A 96 24.44 -1.22 -19.10
N ALA A 97 25.28 -1.45 -18.09
CA ALA A 97 26.63 -1.98 -18.28
C ALA A 97 26.64 -3.48 -18.61
N ASP A 98 25.68 -4.23 -18.10
CA ASP A 98 25.50 -5.68 -18.32
C ASP A 98 24.02 -6.04 -18.19
N ASP A 99 23.39 -6.31 -19.31
CA ASP A 99 21.96 -6.62 -19.43
C ASP A 99 21.61 -8.05 -18.98
N ARG A 100 22.60 -8.90 -18.74
CA ARG A 100 22.38 -10.25 -18.19
C ARG A 100 21.89 -10.22 -16.74
N TYR A 101 22.09 -9.12 -16.04
CA TYR A 101 21.69 -8.95 -14.65
C TYR A 101 20.63 -7.88 -14.53
N THR A 102 19.48 -8.28 -13.98
CA THR A 102 18.38 -7.36 -13.69
C THR A 102 18.04 -7.42 -12.22
N SER A 103 17.69 -6.28 -11.63
CA SER A 103 17.17 -6.25 -10.28
C SER A 103 15.80 -5.58 -10.21
N VAL A 104 14.91 -6.17 -9.41
CA VAL A 104 13.56 -5.66 -9.19
C VAL A 104 13.37 -5.40 -7.70
N LYS A 105 13.05 -4.16 -7.35
CA LYS A 105 12.74 -3.80 -5.97
C LYS A 105 11.26 -4.03 -5.70
N MET A 106 10.97 -4.78 -4.66
CA MET A 106 9.62 -5.05 -4.19
C MET A 106 9.46 -4.53 -2.77
N SER A 107 8.32 -3.89 -2.51
CA SER A 107 7.95 -3.44 -1.17
C SER A 107 6.81 -4.29 -0.64
N HIS A 108 7.03 -4.91 0.51
CA HIS A 108 6.02 -5.68 1.24
C HIS A 108 5.54 -4.87 2.42
N LEU A 109 4.26 -4.51 2.39
CA LEU A 109 3.61 -3.74 3.45
C LEU A 109 2.75 -4.66 4.32
N PHE A 110 3.07 -4.74 5.60
CA PHE A 110 2.29 -5.42 6.62
C PHE A 110 1.59 -4.38 7.49
N VAL A 111 0.28 -4.42 7.50
CA VAL A 111 -0.55 -3.44 8.22
C VAL A 111 -1.30 -4.14 9.34
N GLU A 112 -1.30 -3.54 10.53
CA GLU A 112 -2.18 -3.97 11.61
C GLU A 112 -3.64 -3.74 11.19
N MET A 113 -4.47 -4.79 11.31
CA MET A 113 -5.88 -4.67 10.96
C MET A 113 -6.59 -3.76 11.98
N PRO A 114 -7.25 -2.69 11.54
CA PRO A 114 -7.98 -1.82 12.44
C PRO A 114 -9.17 -2.55 13.04
N ASP A 115 -9.41 -2.32 14.34
CA ASP A 115 -10.61 -2.76 15.07
C ASP A 115 -11.48 -1.54 15.40
N ASP A 116 -12.04 -0.92 14.36
CA ASP A 116 -12.74 0.35 14.45
C ASP A 116 -14.24 0.23 14.18
N ASN A 117 -14.78 -0.98 14.05
CA ASN A 117 -16.18 -1.26 13.70
C ASN A 117 -16.63 -0.54 12.40
N PHE A 118 -15.73 -0.39 11.44
CA PHE A 118 -16.07 0.21 10.17
C PHE A 118 -17.20 -0.57 9.47
N LYS A 119 -18.29 0.14 9.13
CA LYS A 119 -19.42 -0.45 8.42
C LYS A 119 -19.25 -0.24 6.91
N PRO A 120 -19.03 -1.31 6.15
CA PRO A 120 -18.95 -1.21 4.70
C PRO A 120 -20.31 -0.77 4.11
N ARG A 121 -20.25 -0.14 2.95
CA ARG A 121 -21.43 0.18 2.14
C ARG A 121 -21.32 -0.49 0.79
N LEU A 122 -22.37 -1.17 0.37
CA LEU A 122 -22.42 -1.80 -0.95
C LEU A 122 -22.45 -0.72 -2.04
N ALA A 123 -21.79 -1.02 -3.15
CA ALA A 123 -21.85 -0.19 -4.35
C ALA A 123 -23.24 -0.28 -4.99
N ASP A 124 -23.63 0.79 -5.70
CA ASP A 124 -24.84 0.86 -6.50
C ASP A 124 -24.43 1.30 -7.92
N GLU A 125 -24.80 0.53 -8.93
CA GLU A 125 -24.41 0.78 -10.33
C GLU A 125 -24.89 2.13 -10.86
N ARG A 126 -25.90 2.73 -10.23
CA ARG A 126 -26.43 4.06 -10.59
C ARG A 126 -25.51 5.20 -10.17
N VAL A 127 -24.53 4.94 -9.31
CA VAL A 127 -23.61 5.95 -8.77
C VAL A 127 -22.19 5.46 -8.94
N GLY A 128 -21.36 6.25 -9.62
CA GLY A 128 -19.96 5.93 -9.83
C GLY A 128 -19.13 6.14 -8.56
N PHE A 129 -18.64 5.03 -7.96
CA PHE A 129 -17.71 5.01 -6.86
C PHE A 129 -16.52 4.12 -7.22
N TYR A 130 -15.36 4.40 -6.66
CA TYR A 130 -14.33 3.38 -6.55
C TYR A 130 -14.78 2.33 -5.55
N SER A 131 -14.72 1.07 -5.95
CA SER A 131 -15.14 -0.06 -5.12
C SER A 131 -14.08 -1.15 -5.09
N ALA A 132 -14.08 -1.92 -4.00
CA ALA A 132 -13.35 -3.16 -3.88
C ALA A 132 -14.33 -4.32 -3.92
N ARG A 133 -14.00 -5.37 -4.69
CA ARG A 133 -14.78 -6.60 -4.70
C ARG A 133 -14.35 -7.50 -3.55
N ILE A 134 -15.31 -7.93 -2.76
CA ILE A 134 -15.12 -8.92 -1.70
C ILE A 134 -15.95 -10.16 -2.03
N THR A 135 -15.50 -11.33 -1.58
CA THR A 135 -16.27 -12.56 -1.64
C THR A 135 -16.86 -12.83 -0.26
N ASP A 136 -18.17 -12.78 -0.16
CA ASP A 136 -18.90 -13.06 1.08
C ASP A 136 -19.13 -14.58 1.21
N LEU A 137 -18.28 -15.22 2.00
CA LEU A 137 -18.38 -16.68 2.23
C LEU A 137 -19.41 -17.04 3.32
N SER A 138 -20.09 -16.06 3.90
CA SER A 138 -21.14 -16.29 4.90
C SER A 138 -22.52 -16.48 4.28
N THR A 139 -22.65 -16.27 2.98
CA THR A 139 -23.93 -16.44 2.23
C THR A 139 -23.95 -17.74 1.44
N TYR A 140 -25.15 -18.29 1.22
CA TYR A 140 -25.41 -19.41 0.32
C TYR A 140 -25.80 -18.98 -1.10
N ASP A 141 -25.65 -17.69 -1.43
CA ASP A 141 -25.92 -17.17 -2.76
C ASP A 141 -25.01 -17.84 -3.80
N SER A 142 -25.55 -18.10 -4.97
CA SER A 142 -24.76 -18.63 -6.10
C SER A 142 -23.71 -17.64 -6.62
N TYR A 143 -23.85 -16.35 -6.31
CA TYR A 143 -22.92 -15.29 -6.61
C TYR A 143 -22.56 -14.52 -5.31
N PRO A 144 -21.53 -14.98 -4.59
CA PRO A 144 -21.17 -14.40 -3.30
C PRO A 144 -20.36 -13.11 -3.40
N ALA A 145 -20.03 -12.65 -4.61
CA ALA A 145 -19.26 -11.41 -4.76
C ALA A 145 -20.10 -10.18 -4.40
N ARG A 146 -19.48 -9.25 -3.68
CA ARG A 146 -20.08 -7.96 -3.28
C ARG A 146 -19.09 -6.86 -3.61
N ASP A 147 -19.55 -5.81 -4.25
CA ASP A 147 -18.75 -4.62 -4.47
C ASP A 147 -19.03 -3.63 -3.35
N VAL A 148 -17.97 -3.22 -2.66
CA VAL A 148 -18.01 -2.33 -1.50
C VAL A 148 -17.32 -1.02 -1.87
N ILE A 149 -17.99 0.12 -1.64
CA ILE A 149 -17.44 1.42 -1.98
C ILE A 149 -16.25 1.79 -1.08
N ASN A 150 -15.27 2.44 -1.67
CA ASN A 150 -14.20 3.10 -0.91
C ASN A 150 -14.75 4.42 -0.37
N LYS A 151 -14.75 4.57 0.94
CA LYS A 151 -15.27 5.77 1.61
C LYS A 151 -14.47 6.10 2.85
N TRP A 152 -14.42 7.37 3.19
CA TRP A 152 -13.94 7.84 4.48
C TRP A 152 -14.98 7.59 5.58
N ARG A 153 -14.50 7.39 6.81
CA ARG A 153 -15.35 7.30 8.00
C ARG A 153 -15.57 8.69 8.58
N LEU A 154 -16.51 9.43 8.03
CA LEU A 154 -16.90 10.72 8.57
C LEU A 154 -18.14 10.57 9.47
N MET A 155 -18.02 11.03 10.71
CA MET A 155 -19.11 11.12 11.67
C MET A 155 -19.20 12.56 12.17
N LYS A 156 -20.43 13.12 12.21
CA LYS A 156 -20.64 14.47 12.72
C LYS A 156 -20.34 14.53 14.21
N LYS A 157 -19.71 15.58 14.69
CA LYS A 157 -19.60 15.89 16.13
C LYS A 157 -20.97 16.13 16.74
N ASP A 158 -21.83 16.84 16.01
CA ASP A 158 -23.23 17.06 16.33
C ASP A 158 -24.10 16.39 15.27
N PRO A 159 -24.66 15.20 15.52
CA PRO A 159 -25.47 14.47 14.55
C PRO A 159 -26.76 15.20 14.15
N GLU A 160 -27.31 16.05 15.04
CA GLU A 160 -28.57 16.76 14.82
C GLU A 160 -28.37 18.06 14.03
N ALA A 161 -27.15 18.59 13.94
CA ALA A 161 -26.88 19.78 13.18
C ALA A 161 -26.93 19.49 11.67
N GLU A 162 -27.54 20.40 10.91
CA GLU A 162 -27.52 20.33 9.44
C GLU A 162 -26.08 20.35 8.90
N LEU A 163 -25.24 21.21 9.47
CA LEU A 163 -23.82 21.35 9.15
C LEU A 163 -22.98 21.21 10.42
N SER A 164 -22.11 20.21 10.50
CA SER A 164 -21.24 19.93 11.64
C SER A 164 -19.81 19.64 11.20
N GLU A 165 -18.85 19.90 12.08
CA GLU A 165 -17.51 19.34 11.90
C GLU A 165 -17.55 17.82 12.07
N PRO A 166 -16.65 17.08 11.42
CA PRO A 166 -16.47 15.67 11.72
C PRO A 166 -15.78 15.48 13.07
N VAL A 167 -15.99 14.33 13.71
CA VAL A 167 -15.23 13.94 14.92
C VAL A 167 -13.74 13.91 14.60
N GLU A 168 -13.39 13.33 13.46
CA GLU A 168 -12.03 13.29 12.91
C GLU A 168 -12.07 13.80 11.47
N PRO A 169 -11.33 14.88 11.13
CA PRO A 169 -11.22 15.34 9.77
C PRO A 169 -10.30 14.41 8.95
N ILE A 170 -10.49 14.41 7.65
CA ILE A 170 -9.56 13.80 6.71
C ILE A 170 -8.34 14.71 6.63
N VAL A 171 -7.18 14.24 7.07
CA VAL A 171 -5.94 15.02 7.01
C VAL A 171 -5.07 14.52 5.87
N PHE A 172 -4.68 15.44 4.98
CA PHE A 172 -3.63 15.21 4.00
C PHE A 172 -2.39 16.03 4.36
N TRP A 173 -1.24 15.39 4.29
CA TRP A 173 0.05 16.01 4.52
C TRP A 173 0.76 16.26 3.19
N VAL A 174 1.13 17.50 2.93
CA VAL A 174 1.98 17.86 1.80
C VAL A 174 3.43 17.61 2.22
N GLU A 175 4.11 16.72 1.49
CA GLU A 175 5.50 16.34 1.80
C GLU A 175 6.40 17.57 1.84
N ASN A 176 7.33 17.63 2.78
CA ASN A 176 8.22 18.77 2.98
C ASN A 176 9.14 19.03 1.77
N SER A 177 9.45 17.97 0.98
CA SER A 177 10.22 18.07 -0.26
C SER A 177 9.52 18.82 -1.40
N THR A 178 8.20 19.07 -1.28
CA THR A 178 7.43 19.86 -2.27
C THR A 178 8.00 21.28 -2.35
N PRO A 179 8.27 21.83 -3.54
CA PRO A 179 8.74 23.20 -3.70
C PRO A 179 7.83 24.22 -3.00
N GLU A 180 8.42 25.20 -2.31
CA GLU A 180 7.69 26.18 -1.51
C GLU A 180 6.63 26.96 -2.32
N GLU A 181 6.94 27.26 -3.58
CA GLU A 181 6.02 27.92 -4.50
C GLU A 181 4.82 27.06 -4.91
N ILE A 182 4.92 25.73 -4.79
CA ILE A 182 3.86 24.78 -5.18
C ILE A 182 2.97 24.41 -3.98
N LYS A 183 3.53 24.38 -2.76
CA LYS A 183 2.78 24.00 -1.55
C LYS A 183 1.43 24.73 -1.41
N PRO A 184 1.30 26.06 -1.62
CA PRO A 184 0.02 26.74 -1.48
C PRO A 184 -1.05 26.24 -2.44
N PHE A 185 -0.68 25.89 -3.68
CA PHE A 185 -1.62 25.39 -4.68
C PHE A 185 -2.10 23.97 -4.34
N VAL A 186 -1.20 23.13 -3.81
CA VAL A 186 -1.56 21.78 -3.34
C VAL A 186 -2.52 21.86 -2.17
N VAL A 187 -2.22 22.71 -1.18
CA VAL A 187 -3.08 22.95 -0.02
C VAL A 187 -4.47 23.44 -0.46
N GLU A 188 -4.53 24.47 -1.30
CA GLU A 188 -5.78 24.98 -1.83
C GLU A 188 -6.58 23.90 -2.59
N GLY A 189 -5.90 23.11 -3.42
CA GLY A 189 -6.50 22.02 -4.18
C GLY A 189 -7.17 20.97 -3.28
N ILE A 190 -6.51 20.59 -2.18
CA ILE A 190 -7.04 19.66 -1.17
C ILE A 190 -8.24 20.28 -0.47
N GLU A 191 -8.11 21.50 0.04
CA GLU A 191 -9.14 22.12 0.88
C GLU A 191 -10.39 22.54 0.10
N ARG A 192 -10.29 22.72 -1.22
CA ARG A 192 -11.45 22.95 -2.10
C ARG A 192 -12.52 21.85 -2.02
N TRP A 193 -12.15 20.65 -1.65
CA TRP A 193 -13.10 19.57 -1.42
C TRP A 193 -14.10 19.84 -0.29
N ASN A 194 -13.79 20.78 0.62
CA ASN A 194 -14.73 21.19 1.67
C ASN A 194 -16.04 21.74 1.09
N ILE A 195 -16.02 22.33 -0.11
CA ILE A 195 -17.24 22.78 -0.79
C ILE A 195 -18.21 21.61 -1.02
N ALA A 196 -17.68 20.44 -1.39
CA ALA A 196 -18.50 19.24 -1.59
C ALA A 196 -18.92 18.62 -0.25
N PHE A 197 -18.04 18.63 0.74
CA PHE A 197 -18.35 18.10 2.07
C PHE A 197 -19.38 18.95 2.80
N GLU A 198 -19.40 20.27 2.63
CA GLU A 198 -20.42 21.16 3.19
C GLU A 198 -21.81 20.85 2.63
N ARG A 199 -21.91 20.55 1.34
CA ARG A 199 -23.18 20.08 0.73
C ARG A 199 -23.63 18.73 1.29
N ALA A 200 -22.70 17.92 1.79
CA ALA A 200 -22.98 16.66 2.48
C ALA A 200 -23.21 16.84 3.99
N GLY A 201 -23.19 18.07 4.50
CA GLY A 201 -23.44 18.40 5.91
C GLY A 201 -22.19 18.37 6.80
N PHE A 202 -20.98 18.44 6.22
CA PHE A 202 -19.72 18.46 6.98
C PHE A 202 -18.92 19.72 6.66
N LYS A 203 -18.63 20.57 7.64
CA LYS A 203 -17.66 21.67 7.52
C LYS A 203 -16.29 21.25 8.00
N ASN A 204 -15.24 21.77 7.39
CA ASN A 204 -13.85 21.45 7.75
C ASN A 204 -13.57 19.94 7.73
N ALA A 205 -14.17 19.24 6.77
CA ALA A 205 -14.08 17.77 6.68
C ALA A 205 -12.71 17.30 6.20
N ILE A 206 -12.04 18.10 5.37
CA ILE A 206 -10.71 17.81 4.87
C ILE A 206 -9.78 18.98 5.18
N VAL A 207 -8.57 18.66 5.63
CA VAL A 207 -7.55 19.63 6.05
C VAL A 207 -6.22 19.26 5.41
N ALA A 208 -5.56 20.24 4.81
CA ALA A 208 -4.19 20.09 4.35
C ALA A 208 -3.21 20.59 5.41
N LYS A 209 -2.15 19.84 5.64
CA LYS A 209 -1.04 20.22 6.51
C LYS A 209 0.28 20.06 5.77
N ILE A 210 1.26 20.89 6.09
CA ILE A 210 2.63 20.72 5.58
C ILE A 210 3.39 19.82 6.53
N GLN A 211 4.08 18.81 5.99
CA GLN A 211 4.93 17.92 6.79
C GLN A 211 6.06 18.73 7.42
N PRO A 212 6.25 18.66 8.75
CA PRO A 212 7.39 19.30 9.41
C PRO A 212 8.72 18.71 8.92
N ASP A 213 9.76 19.52 8.90
CA ASP A 213 11.11 19.07 8.49
C ASP A 213 11.72 18.07 9.49
N ASP A 214 11.29 18.13 10.73
CA ASP A 214 11.70 17.25 11.83
C ASP A 214 10.72 16.08 12.08
N ALA A 215 9.81 15.82 11.12
CA ALA A 215 8.87 14.72 11.24
C ALA A 215 9.60 13.36 11.32
N GLU A 216 9.32 12.59 12.35
CA GLU A 216 9.89 11.24 12.55
C GLU A 216 9.17 10.16 11.72
N TRP A 217 8.17 10.53 10.92
CA TRP A 217 7.39 9.68 10.03
C TRP A 217 7.56 10.10 8.56
N ASP A 218 7.29 9.21 7.64
CA ASP A 218 7.29 9.47 6.20
C ASP A 218 6.07 8.85 5.51
N ALA A 219 5.99 8.99 4.18
CA ALA A 219 4.88 8.47 3.37
C ALA A 219 4.73 6.92 3.40
N GLY A 220 5.62 6.20 4.06
CA GLY A 220 5.52 4.76 4.29
C GLY A 220 4.69 4.41 5.53
N ASP A 221 4.39 5.39 6.39
CA ASP A 221 3.53 5.20 7.56
C ASP A 221 2.05 5.31 7.16
N VAL A 222 1.29 4.21 7.31
CA VAL A 222 -0.12 4.15 6.89
C VAL A 222 -1.05 5.06 7.68
N GLN A 223 -0.58 5.64 8.78
CA GLN A 223 -1.38 6.57 9.57
C GLN A 223 -1.48 7.96 8.92
N TYR A 224 -0.64 8.25 7.94
CA TYR A 224 -0.58 9.58 7.29
C TYR A 224 -0.94 9.47 5.80
N ASN A 225 -1.90 10.28 5.37
CA ASN A 225 -2.16 10.46 3.96
C ASN A 225 -1.21 11.52 3.42
N VAL A 226 -0.25 11.14 2.61
CA VAL A 226 0.81 12.04 2.14
C VAL A 226 0.66 12.30 0.66
N VAL A 227 0.65 13.60 0.28
CA VAL A 227 0.77 14.04 -1.10
C VAL A 227 2.24 14.29 -1.38
N ARG A 228 2.80 13.53 -2.30
CA ARG A 228 4.20 13.61 -2.72
C ARG A 228 4.33 14.37 -4.02
N TRP A 229 5.42 15.11 -4.12
CA TRP A 229 5.82 15.85 -5.33
C TRP A 229 6.77 15.02 -6.19
#